data_ce299b7b9bd0a5b9f22b24f9f15e727e
#
_entry.id   ce299b7b9bd0a5b9f22b24f9f15e727e
#
_cell.length_a   1.000
_cell.length_b   1.000
_cell.length_c   1.000
_cell.angle_alpha   90.00
_cell.angle_beta   90.00
_cell.angle_gamma   90.00
#
_symmetry.space_group_name_H-M   'P 1'
#
loop_
_entity.id
_entity.type
_entity.pdbx_description
1 polymer ?
#
loop_
_entity_poly.entity_id
_entity_poly.type
_entity_poly.pdbx_seq_one_letter_code
_entity_poly.pdbx_strand_id
1 'polypeptide(L)'
;MDIGHLLLALLFGLTILHLVTLKVCSVTLDHRTAPLFISVWTLAGLAATAPLFGHLWVEGWGKFMANPAILGLTILKGGLLCYLFVLSQELMKVSLSSRHYVTPMAVGIMTVSNSFFGEKLMPHELFVGFALCALAVTFFLKGHLSELDKRGRLAYAKLVLISAGLSTLDQVITKESNWYALLTVSYIVVFVMAVVWNFRTPANFRAAMLTRNAALAGILYAATELVKFYQQVTINPVTVVVITQALTKPVILVLSALIWKERTVREQLVWGGLAFLIALPLFLPPEILSRFIDMPKP
;
A
#
# COMPACT_ATOMS: atom_id res chain seq x y z
N MET A 1 18.50 17.08 -10.05
CA MET A 1 17.37 16.37 -9.41
C MET A 1 17.92 15.03 -8.97
N ASP A 2 17.91 14.76 -7.70
CA ASP A 2 18.45 13.53 -7.14
C ASP A 2 17.61 12.33 -7.60
N ILE A 3 18.23 11.18 -7.83
CA ILE A 3 17.56 9.93 -8.24
C ILE A 3 16.40 9.60 -7.29
N GLY A 4 16.54 9.88 -5.99
CA GLY A 4 15.49 9.69 -5.00
C GLY A 4 14.21 10.48 -5.29
N HIS A 5 14.31 11.74 -5.69
CA HIS A 5 13.16 12.58 -6.06
C HIS A 5 12.48 12.09 -7.35
N LEU A 6 13.27 11.61 -8.32
CA LEU A 6 12.71 11.03 -9.56
C LEU A 6 11.90 9.77 -9.25
N LEU A 7 12.43 8.90 -8.41
CA LEU A 7 11.74 7.67 -8.00
C LEU A 7 10.46 7.97 -7.18
N LEU A 8 10.46 9.00 -6.33
CA LEU A 8 9.24 9.43 -5.62
C LEU A 8 8.18 9.95 -6.59
N ALA A 9 8.57 10.76 -7.58
CA ALA A 9 7.63 11.22 -8.61
C ALA A 9 7.07 10.06 -9.45
N LEU A 10 7.92 9.08 -9.79
CA LEU A 10 7.51 7.87 -10.49
C LEU A 10 6.53 7.05 -9.63
N LEU A 11 6.85 6.82 -8.37
CA LEU A 11 5.99 6.09 -7.42
C LEU A 11 4.63 6.77 -7.26
N PHE A 12 4.60 8.10 -7.18
CA PHE A 12 3.38 8.89 -7.14
C PHE A 12 2.50 8.65 -8.37
N GLY A 13 3.05 8.79 -9.58
CA GLY A 13 2.32 8.57 -10.83
C GLY A 13 1.80 7.13 -10.96
N LEU A 14 2.67 6.14 -10.69
CA LEU A 14 2.30 4.72 -10.71
C LEU A 14 1.18 4.40 -9.71
N THR A 15 1.24 4.93 -8.50
CA THR A 15 0.22 4.71 -7.47
C THR A 15 -1.15 5.24 -7.90
N ILE A 16 -1.21 6.46 -8.48
CA ILE A 16 -2.46 7.02 -8.98
C ILE A 16 -3.03 6.17 -10.10
N LEU A 17 -2.23 5.87 -11.13
CA LEU A 17 -2.67 5.07 -12.27
C LEU A 17 -3.12 3.68 -11.83
N HIS A 18 -2.39 3.05 -10.92
CA HIS A 18 -2.77 1.76 -10.35
C HIS A 18 -4.14 1.83 -9.65
N LEU A 19 -4.34 2.80 -8.74
CA LEU A 19 -5.59 2.91 -7.97
C LEU A 19 -6.80 3.19 -8.88
N VAL A 20 -6.64 4.06 -9.88
CA VAL A 20 -7.68 4.35 -10.88
C VAL A 20 -8.04 3.07 -11.66
N THR A 21 -7.03 2.37 -12.18
CA THR A 21 -7.24 1.15 -12.96
C THR A 21 -7.85 0.03 -12.10
N LEU A 22 -7.40 -0.09 -10.86
CA LEU A 22 -7.92 -1.06 -9.90
C LEU A 22 -9.39 -0.78 -9.55
N LYS A 23 -9.79 0.51 -9.44
CA LYS A 23 -11.21 0.89 -9.27
C LYS A 23 -12.04 0.47 -10.47
N VAL A 24 -11.56 0.66 -11.69
CA VAL A 24 -12.26 0.18 -12.91
C VAL A 24 -12.43 -1.34 -12.84
N CYS A 25 -11.39 -2.08 -12.46
CA CYS A 25 -11.48 -3.53 -12.27
C CYS A 25 -12.50 -3.91 -11.19
N SER A 26 -12.58 -3.15 -10.08
CA SER A 26 -13.52 -3.46 -8.99
C SER A 26 -14.99 -3.39 -9.39
N VAL A 27 -15.32 -2.55 -10.38
CA VAL A 27 -16.68 -2.41 -10.91
C VAL A 27 -17.00 -3.50 -11.95
N THR A 28 -16.01 -3.95 -12.71
CA THR A 28 -16.20 -4.82 -13.87
C THR A 28 -15.91 -6.30 -13.59
N LEU A 29 -15.11 -6.60 -12.59
CA LEU A 29 -14.66 -7.97 -12.27
C LEU A 29 -15.11 -8.41 -10.88
N ASP A 30 -15.14 -9.73 -10.67
CA ASP A 30 -15.32 -10.30 -9.33
C ASP A 30 -14.13 -9.90 -8.42
N HIS A 31 -14.41 -9.53 -7.18
CA HIS A 31 -13.40 -9.12 -6.20
C HIS A 31 -12.33 -10.19 -5.92
N ARG A 32 -12.62 -11.46 -6.17
CA ARG A 32 -11.69 -12.61 -6.04
C ARG A 32 -10.67 -12.69 -7.17
N THR A 33 -10.84 -11.92 -8.26
CA THR A 33 -9.91 -11.93 -9.39
C THR A 33 -8.66 -11.09 -9.13
N ALA A 34 -8.73 -10.09 -8.22
CA ALA A 34 -7.62 -9.19 -7.96
C ALA A 34 -6.32 -9.89 -7.55
N PRO A 35 -6.31 -10.84 -6.59
CA PRO A 35 -5.09 -11.54 -6.25
C PRO A 35 -4.46 -12.29 -7.43
N LEU A 36 -5.28 -12.80 -8.38
CA LEU A 36 -4.77 -13.51 -9.56
C LEU A 36 -3.95 -12.58 -10.46
N PHE A 37 -4.58 -11.52 -11.01
CA PHE A 37 -3.86 -10.66 -11.95
C PHE A 37 -2.73 -9.88 -11.28
N ILE A 38 -2.89 -9.45 -10.02
CA ILE A 38 -1.83 -8.78 -9.28
C ILE A 38 -0.63 -9.70 -9.09
N SER A 39 -0.84 -10.93 -8.60
CA SER A 39 0.28 -11.85 -8.35
C SER A 39 1.00 -12.29 -9.61
N VAL A 40 0.26 -12.59 -10.69
CA VAL A 40 0.86 -12.99 -11.97
C VAL A 40 1.77 -11.89 -12.52
N TRP A 41 1.28 -10.66 -12.58
CA TRP A 41 2.07 -9.56 -13.12
C TRP A 41 3.21 -9.12 -12.19
N THR A 42 3.03 -9.26 -10.87
CA THR A 42 4.13 -8.98 -9.91
C THR A 42 5.23 -10.04 -10.04
N LEU A 43 4.86 -11.32 -10.14
CA LEU A 43 5.84 -12.40 -10.38
C LEU A 43 6.55 -12.24 -11.73
N ALA A 44 5.81 -11.84 -12.78
CA ALA A 44 6.41 -11.52 -14.08
C ALA A 44 7.39 -10.34 -13.98
N GLY A 45 7.04 -9.27 -13.25
CA GLY A 45 7.92 -8.12 -12.98
C GLY A 45 9.18 -8.52 -12.20
N LEU A 46 9.04 -9.36 -11.17
CA LEU A 46 10.17 -9.91 -10.43
C LEU A 46 11.06 -10.77 -11.36
N ALA A 47 10.49 -11.64 -12.18
CA ALA A 47 11.25 -12.43 -13.15
C ALA A 47 11.99 -11.54 -14.17
N ALA A 48 11.35 -10.48 -14.66
CA ALA A 48 11.97 -9.52 -15.58
C ALA A 48 13.12 -8.73 -14.94
N THR A 49 13.07 -8.49 -13.63
CA THR A 49 14.12 -7.80 -12.87
C THR A 49 15.18 -8.74 -12.28
N ALA A 50 15.02 -10.06 -12.46
CA ALA A 50 15.97 -11.05 -11.95
C ALA A 50 17.43 -10.87 -12.45
N PRO A 51 17.71 -10.40 -13.69
CA PRO A 51 19.09 -10.10 -14.09
C PRO A 51 19.78 -9.05 -13.22
N LEU A 52 19.00 -8.12 -12.62
CA LEU A 52 19.52 -7.06 -11.76
C LEU A 52 19.56 -7.47 -10.29
N PHE A 53 18.53 -8.16 -9.80
CA PHE A 53 18.29 -8.43 -8.38
C PHE A 53 18.28 -9.92 -8.02
N GLY A 54 18.54 -10.84 -8.96
CA GLY A 54 18.52 -12.28 -8.71
C GLY A 54 19.53 -12.75 -7.64
N HIS A 55 20.63 -12.04 -7.46
CA HIS A 55 21.57 -12.29 -6.36
C HIS A 55 20.89 -12.13 -4.99
N LEU A 56 19.97 -11.17 -4.84
CA LEU A 56 19.19 -10.98 -3.61
C LEU A 56 18.25 -12.16 -3.35
N TRP A 57 17.74 -12.80 -4.40
CA TRP A 57 16.94 -14.01 -4.25
C TRP A 57 17.75 -15.15 -3.60
N VAL A 58 18.94 -15.41 -4.13
CA VAL A 58 19.83 -16.48 -3.62
C VAL A 58 20.22 -16.21 -2.17
N GLU A 59 20.62 -14.97 -1.87
CA GLU A 59 20.97 -14.55 -0.52
C GLU A 59 19.78 -14.69 0.44
N GLY A 60 18.62 -14.16 0.07
CA GLY A 60 17.43 -14.20 0.92
C GLY A 60 16.90 -15.61 1.13
N TRP A 61 16.99 -16.48 0.11
CA TRP A 61 16.64 -17.88 0.25
C TRP A 61 17.55 -18.60 1.24
N GLY A 62 18.87 -18.34 1.21
CA GLY A 62 19.80 -18.85 2.21
C GLY A 62 19.42 -18.43 3.63
N LYS A 63 19.01 -17.17 3.83
CA LYS A 63 18.52 -16.66 5.12
C LYS A 63 17.22 -17.33 5.57
N PHE A 64 16.29 -17.59 4.65
CA PHE A 64 15.06 -18.33 4.96
C PHE A 64 15.34 -19.77 5.40
N MET A 65 16.29 -20.43 4.77
CA MET A 65 16.70 -21.78 5.18
C MET A 65 17.40 -21.79 6.53
N ALA A 66 18.16 -20.75 6.86
CA ALA A 66 18.81 -20.59 8.15
C ALA A 66 17.82 -20.25 9.27
N ASN A 67 16.73 -19.54 8.96
CA ASN A 67 15.70 -19.15 9.91
C ASN A 67 14.28 -19.45 9.35
N PRO A 68 13.79 -20.69 9.51
CA PRO A 68 12.47 -21.09 9.01
C PRO A 68 11.29 -20.28 9.59
N ALA A 69 11.46 -19.65 10.76
CA ALA A 69 10.42 -18.79 11.32
C ALA A 69 10.16 -17.57 10.43
N ILE A 70 11.20 -16.97 9.84
CA ILE A 70 11.08 -15.85 8.91
C ILE A 70 10.39 -16.29 7.61
N LEU A 71 10.68 -17.49 7.11
CA LEU A 71 9.94 -18.07 5.99
C LEU A 71 8.46 -18.25 6.35
N GLY A 72 8.15 -18.76 7.53
CA GLY A 72 6.78 -18.90 8.04
C GLY A 72 6.04 -17.56 8.10
N LEU A 73 6.69 -16.50 8.61
CA LEU A 73 6.13 -15.14 8.62
C LEU A 73 5.91 -14.60 7.20
N THR A 74 6.79 -14.92 6.26
CA THR A 74 6.65 -14.51 4.85
C THR A 74 5.46 -15.22 4.19
N ILE A 75 5.24 -16.49 4.48
CA ILE A 75 4.07 -17.25 4.02
C ILE A 75 2.79 -16.67 4.62
N LEU A 76 2.77 -16.40 5.93
CA LEU A 76 1.65 -15.75 6.60
C LEU A 76 1.34 -14.39 5.96
N LYS A 77 2.37 -13.58 5.69
CA LYS A 77 2.23 -12.31 4.97
C LYS A 77 1.57 -12.50 3.60
N GLY A 78 2.01 -13.47 2.82
CA GLY A 78 1.41 -13.77 1.50
C GLY A 78 -0.08 -14.10 1.61
N GLY A 79 -0.46 -14.88 2.63
CA GLY A 79 -1.87 -15.19 2.91
C GLY A 79 -2.70 -13.97 3.28
N LEU A 80 -2.20 -13.14 4.18
CA LEU A 80 -2.84 -11.88 4.58
C LEU A 80 -2.95 -10.90 3.39
N LEU A 81 -1.91 -10.83 2.56
CA LEU A 81 -1.89 -9.99 1.36
C LEU A 81 -2.93 -10.42 0.33
N CYS A 82 -3.09 -11.73 0.10
CA CYS A 82 -4.14 -12.27 -0.75
C CYS A 82 -5.53 -11.82 -0.27
N TYR A 83 -5.80 -11.95 1.02
CA TYR A 83 -7.06 -11.53 1.62
C TYR A 83 -7.26 -10.01 1.57
N LEU A 84 -6.19 -9.23 1.77
CA LEU A 84 -6.20 -7.77 1.63
C LEU A 84 -6.65 -7.34 0.22
N PHE A 85 -6.18 -8.00 -0.84
CA PHE A 85 -6.59 -7.68 -2.21
C PHE A 85 -8.08 -7.91 -2.42
N VAL A 86 -8.64 -9.00 -1.91
CA VAL A 86 -10.07 -9.29 -2.00
C VAL A 86 -10.91 -8.23 -1.28
N LEU A 87 -10.57 -7.92 -0.02
CA LEU A 87 -11.26 -6.89 0.77
C LEU A 87 -11.11 -5.50 0.15
N SER A 88 -9.92 -5.20 -0.40
CA SER A 88 -9.66 -3.93 -1.07
C SER A 88 -10.57 -3.74 -2.29
N GLN A 89 -10.73 -4.78 -3.11
CA GLN A 89 -11.63 -4.74 -4.26
C GLN A 89 -13.10 -4.61 -3.83
N GLU A 90 -13.51 -5.32 -2.80
CA GLU A 90 -14.86 -5.23 -2.26
C GLU A 90 -15.16 -3.80 -1.77
N LEU A 91 -14.23 -3.18 -1.05
CA LEU A 91 -14.38 -1.81 -0.57
C LEU A 91 -14.33 -0.79 -1.72
N MET A 92 -13.41 -0.96 -2.68
CA MET A 92 -13.31 -0.08 -3.85
C MET A 92 -14.56 -0.11 -4.73
N LYS A 93 -15.25 -1.24 -4.80
CA LYS A 93 -16.53 -1.34 -5.51
C LYS A 93 -17.55 -0.34 -4.97
N VAL A 94 -17.58 -0.15 -3.65
CA VAL A 94 -18.46 0.81 -2.99
C VAL A 94 -17.89 2.22 -3.10
N SER A 95 -16.67 2.44 -2.61
CA SER A 95 -16.05 3.77 -2.56
C SER A 95 -14.52 3.72 -2.66
N LEU A 96 -13.96 4.43 -3.65
CA LEU A 96 -12.52 4.62 -3.79
C LEU A 96 -11.97 5.50 -2.66
N SER A 97 -12.68 6.57 -2.32
CA SER A 97 -12.30 7.47 -1.24
C SER A 97 -12.20 6.73 0.10
N SER A 98 -13.17 5.90 0.44
CA SER A 98 -13.14 5.09 1.66
C SER A 98 -11.95 4.14 1.67
N ARG A 99 -11.65 3.47 0.54
CA ARG A 99 -10.46 2.61 0.42
C ARG A 99 -9.17 3.39 0.63
N HIS A 100 -9.11 4.62 0.13
CA HIS A 100 -7.90 5.43 0.19
C HIS A 100 -7.56 5.88 1.62
N TYR A 101 -8.54 6.00 2.51
CA TYR A 101 -8.33 6.32 3.93
C TYR A 101 -7.92 5.13 4.81
N VAL A 102 -7.91 3.91 4.31
CA VAL A 102 -7.40 2.74 5.05
C VAL A 102 -5.93 2.92 5.44
N THR A 103 -5.10 3.35 4.48
CA THR A 103 -3.65 3.45 4.71
C THR A 103 -3.26 4.47 5.79
N PRO A 104 -3.82 5.69 5.84
CA PRO A 104 -3.53 6.63 6.93
C PRO A 104 -3.89 6.12 8.31
N MET A 105 -5.00 5.40 8.43
CA MET A 105 -5.34 4.77 9.71
C MET A 105 -4.34 3.66 10.06
N ALA A 106 -3.92 2.87 9.07
CA ALA A 106 -2.89 1.86 9.27
C ALA A 106 -1.54 2.47 9.64
N VAL A 107 -1.17 3.65 9.09
CA VAL A 107 0.06 4.37 9.44
C VAL A 107 0.12 4.72 10.92
N GLY A 108 -0.97 5.17 11.53
CA GLY A 108 -1.00 5.42 12.97
C GLY A 108 -0.67 4.19 13.80
N ILE A 109 -1.21 3.03 13.42
CA ILE A 109 -0.92 1.75 14.08
C ILE A 109 0.53 1.31 13.80
N MET A 110 1.01 1.45 12.56
CA MET A 110 2.40 1.18 12.18
C MET A 110 3.39 1.99 13.00
N THR A 111 3.12 3.28 13.17
CA THR A 111 3.99 4.19 13.91
C THR A 111 4.19 3.70 15.34
N VAL A 112 3.11 3.26 15.99
CA VAL A 112 3.18 2.66 17.33
C VAL A 112 3.94 1.34 17.30
N SER A 113 3.61 0.43 16.37
CA SER A 113 4.26 -0.88 16.30
C SER A 113 5.76 -0.77 15.99
N ASN A 114 6.17 0.15 15.12
CA ASN A 114 7.56 0.36 14.76
C ASN A 114 8.41 0.82 15.95
N SER A 115 7.82 1.61 16.86
CA SER A 115 8.50 2.02 18.10
C SER A 115 8.88 0.81 18.97
N PHE A 116 8.08 -0.26 18.95
CA PHE A 116 8.42 -1.51 19.68
C PHE A 116 9.52 -2.32 18.99
N PHE A 117 9.72 -2.17 17.69
CA PHE A 117 10.77 -2.86 16.93
C PHE A 117 12.08 -2.05 16.82
N GLY A 118 12.21 -0.99 17.62
CA GLY A 118 13.44 -0.20 17.75
C GLY A 118 13.74 0.74 16.59
N GLU A 119 12.77 1.08 15.76
CA GLU A 119 12.93 2.14 14.79
C GLU A 119 12.83 3.52 15.48
N LYS A 120 13.87 4.32 15.34
CA LYS A 120 13.87 5.71 15.80
C LYS A 120 13.16 6.57 14.75
N LEU A 121 11.86 6.79 14.95
CA LEU A 121 11.12 7.77 14.16
C LEU A 121 11.39 9.18 14.69
N MET A 122 11.59 10.11 13.78
CA MET A 122 11.71 11.52 14.13
C MET A 122 10.38 12.07 14.68
N PRO A 123 10.38 12.99 15.64
CA PRO A 123 9.16 13.53 16.24
C PRO A 123 8.15 14.07 15.21
N HIS A 124 8.62 14.69 14.13
CA HIS A 124 7.76 15.20 13.07
C HIS A 124 7.11 14.07 12.23
N GLU A 125 7.79 12.93 12.02
CA GLU A 125 7.22 11.75 11.35
C GLU A 125 6.10 11.14 12.19
N LEU A 126 6.32 11.06 13.52
CA LEU A 126 5.31 10.62 14.49
C LEU A 126 4.09 11.55 14.45
N PHE A 127 4.32 12.86 14.54
CA PHE A 127 3.25 13.86 14.50
C PHE A 127 2.42 13.74 13.22
N VAL A 128 3.06 13.68 12.06
CA VAL A 128 2.38 13.57 10.76
C VAL A 128 1.59 12.25 10.66
N GLY A 129 2.16 11.13 11.10
CA GLY A 129 1.49 9.83 11.13
C GLY A 129 0.22 9.87 11.96
N PHE A 130 0.28 10.39 13.19
CA PHE A 130 -0.89 10.51 14.07
C PHE A 130 -1.91 11.53 13.56
N ALA A 131 -1.48 12.66 13.01
CA ALA A 131 -2.37 13.68 12.47
C ALA A 131 -3.13 13.16 11.23
N LEU A 132 -2.48 12.40 10.35
CA LEU A 132 -3.14 11.73 9.22
C LEU A 132 -4.13 10.65 9.69
N CYS A 133 -3.79 9.91 10.75
CA CYS A 133 -4.70 8.95 11.35
C CYS A 133 -5.94 9.67 11.93
N ALA A 134 -5.75 10.75 12.69
CA ALA A 134 -6.83 11.55 13.24
C ALA A 134 -7.72 12.16 12.15
N LEU A 135 -7.13 12.65 11.05
CA LEU A 135 -7.86 13.13 9.88
C LEU A 135 -8.72 12.03 9.27
N ALA A 136 -8.16 10.82 9.11
CA ALA A 136 -8.91 9.68 8.57
C ALA A 136 -10.06 9.26 9.47
N VAL A 137 -9.85 9.22 10.79
CA VAL A 137 -10.93 8.96 11.78
C VAL A 137 -12.00 10.02 11.69
N THR A 138 -11.63 11.30 11.64
CA THR A 138 -12.59 12.42 11.52
C THR A 138 -13.39 12.34 10.22
N PHE A 139 -12.74 12.00 9.12
CA PHE A 139 -13.39 11.77 7.82
C PHE A 139 -14.48 10.72 7.94
N PHE A 140 -14.20 9.60 8.63
CA PHE A 140 -15.18 8.54 8.83
C PHE A 140 -16.30 8.92 9.79
N LEU A 141 -15.99 9.58 10.91
CA LEU A 141 -17.00 9.98 11.91
C LEU A 141 -18.00 11.01 11.37
N LYS A 142 -17.58 11.85 10.42
CA LYS A 142 -18.48 12.88 9.79
C LYS A 142 -19.44 12.31 8.74
N GLY A 143 -19.74 11.03 8.75
CA GLY A 143 -20.82 10.46 7.95
C GLY A 143 -20.41 9.43 6.91
N HIS A 144 -19.09 9.25 6.68
CA HIS A 144 -18.62 8.33 5.64
C HIS A 144 -18.79 6.84 6.01
N LEU A 145 -18.86 6.53 7.32
CA LEU A 145 -19.24 5.20 7.79
C LEU A 145 -20.72 4.87 7.55
N SER A 146 -21.59 5.89 7.45
CA SER A 146 -23.01 5.66 7.17
C SER A 146 -23.27 5.23 5.73
N GLU A 147 -22.38 5.55 4.79
CA GLU A 147 -22.47 5.11 3.40
C GLU A 147 -22.06 3.65 3.21
N LEU A 148 -21.28 3.12 4.17
CA LEU A 148 -20.90 1.72 4.20
C LEU A 148 -21.95 0.94 5.00
N ASP A 149 -22.48 -0.11 4.43
CA ASP A 149 -23.29 -1.08 5.15
C ASP A 149 -22.45 -1.80 6.24
N LYS A 150 -23.08 -2.63 7.06
CA LYS A 150 -22.40 -3.36 8.13
C LYS A 150 -21.22 -4.20 7.60
N ARG A 151 -21.36 -4.77 6.39
CA ARG A 151 -20.33 -5.58 5.74
C ARG A 151 -19.16 -4.73 5.29
N GLY A 152 -19.41 -3.58 4.66
CA GLY A 152 -18.39 -2.62 4.24
C GLY A 152 -17.60 -2.04 5.42
N ARG A 153 -18.28 -1.72 6.54
CA ARG A 153 -17.59 -1.26 7.77
C ARG A 153 -16.65 -2.33 8.34
N LEU A 154 -17.08 -3.58 8.36
CA LEU A 154 -16.25 -4.69 8.81
C LEU A 154 -15.07 -4.94 7.86
N ALA A 155 -15.29 -4.88 6.55
CA ALA A 155 -14.23 -4.99 5.55
C ALA A 155 -13.20 -3.87 5.72
N TYR A 156 -13.65 -2.64 5.98
CA TYR A 156 -12.78 -1.50 6.25
C TYR A 156 -11.91 -1.72 7.50
N ALA A 157 -12.51 -2.10 8.63
CA ALA A 157 -11.77 -2.37 9.86
C ALA A 157 -10.72 -3.48 9.68
N LYS A 158 -11.08 -4.57 9.00
CA LYS A 158 -10.16 -5.64 8.66
C LYS A 158 -9.01 -5.14 7.78
N LEU A 159 -9.31 -4.31 6.76
CA LEU A 159 -8.29 -3.74 5.90
C LEU A 159 -7.27 -2.89 6.66
N VAL A 160 -7.73 -2.05 7.60
CA VAL A 160 -6.84 -1.23 8.44
C VAL A 160 -5.89 -2.12 9.24
N LEU A 161 -6.43 -3.10 9.97
CA LEU A 161 -5.64 -4.00 10.80
C LEU A 161 -4.65 -4.85 9.98
N ILE A 162 -5.11 -5.41 8.85
CA ILE A 162 -4.25 -6.21 7.97
C ILE A 162 -3.17 -5.33 7.34
N SER A 163 -3.49 -4.12 6.90
CA SER A 163 -2.50 -3.21 6.31
C SER A 163 -1.41 -2.83 7.32
N ALA A 164 -1.78 -2.55 8.57
CA ALA A 164 -0.82 -2.28 9.63
C ALA A 164 0.06 -3.52 9.92
N GLY A 165 -0.56 -4.69 10.07
CA GLY A 165 0.15 -5.95 10.30
C GLY A 165 1.12 -6.32 9.16
N LEU A 166 0.69 -6.14 7.90
CA LEU A 166 1.55 -6.38 6.73
C LEU A 166 2.77 -5.47 6.72
N SER A 167 2.61 -4.19 7.04
CA SER A 167 3.73 -3.25 7.07
C SER A 167 4.72 -3.57 8.19
N THR A 168 4.23 -4.01 9.35
CA THR A 168 5.09 -4.49 10.44
C THR A 168 5.84 -5.77 10.02
N LEU A 169 5.16 -6.73 9.37
CA LEU A 169 5.80 -7.93 8.85
C LEU A 169 6.86 -7.60 7.79
N ASP A 170 6.57 -6.63 6.90
CA ASP A 170 7.54 -6.18 5.89
C ASP A 170 8.85 -5.74 6.52
N GLN A 171 8.78 -4.94 7.59
CA GLN A 171 9.96 -4.45 8.28
C GLN A 171 10.76 -5.58 8.96
N VAL A 172 10.07 -6.44 9.71
CA VAL A 172 10.72 -7.56 10.42
C VAL A 172 11.39 -8.49 9.41
N ILE A 173 10.69 -8.89 8.36
CA ILE A 173 11.21 -9.84 7.38
C ILE A 173 12.33 -9.22 6.55
N THR A 174 12.22 -7.93 6.17
CA THR A 174 13.25 -7.27 5.36
C THR A 174 14.56 -7.09 6.14
N LYS A 175 14.50 -6.89 7.45
CA LYS A 175 15.69 -6.83 8.31
C LYS A 175 16.42 -8.18 8.38
N GLU A 176 15.67 -9.27 8.45
CA GLU A 176 16.20 -10.62 8.62
C GLU A 176 16.54 -11.33 7.28
N SER A 177 15.94 -10.88 6.18
CA SER A 177 16.13 -11.43 4.84
C SER A 177 16.56 -10.32 3.87
N ASN A 178 15.74 -10.08 2.85
CA ASN A 178 15.79 -8.90 1.98
C ASN A 178 14.43 -8.71 1.27
N TRP A 179 14.27 -7.53 0.67
CA TRP A 179 13.00 -7.15 0.04
C TRP A 179 12.63 -8.00 -1.18
N TYR A 180 13.61 -8.46 -1.97
CA TYR A 180 13.35 -9.20 -3.20
C TYR A 180 12.87 -10.62 -2.93
N ALA A 181 13.51 -11.32 -1.99
CA ALA A 181 13.09 -12.64 -1.53
C ALA A 181 11.72 -12.58 -0.82
N LEU A 182 11.52 -11.55 0.01
CA LEU A 182 10.24 -11.28 0.66
C LEU A 182 9.10 -11.15 -0.35
N LEU A 183 9.26 -10.30 -1.38
CA LEU A 183 8.25 -10.13 -2.43
C LEU A 183 8.02 -11.43 -3.18
N THR A 184 9.08 -12.09 -3.62
CA THR A 184 8.96 -13.31 -4.42
C THR A 184 8.16 -14.39 -3.69
N VAL A 185 8.52 -14.73 -2.45
CA VAL A 185 7.80 -15.74 -1.67
C VAL A 185 6.37 -15.31 -1.38
N SER A 186 6.17 -14.04 -0.97
CA SER A 186 4.82 -13.54 -0.68
C SER A 186 3.89 -13.65 -1.88
N TYR A 187 4.36 -13.26 -3.09
CA TYR A 187 3.52 -13.31 -4.29
C TYR A 187 3.35 -14.71 -4.87
N ILE A 188 4.28 -15.64 -4.64
CA ILE A 188 4.04 -17.07 -4.91
C ILE A 188 2.88 -17.56 -4.04
N VAL A 189 2.86 -17.24 -2.75
CA VAL A 189 1.77 -17.63 -1.84
C VAL A 189 0.44 -16.99 -2.27
N VAL A 190 0.44 -15.68 -2.60
CA VAL A 190 -0.74 -14.99 -3.13
C VAL A 190 -1.28 -15.71 -4.37
N PHE A 191 -0.40 -16.05 -5.31
CA PHE A 191 -0.78 -16.75 -6.55
C PHE A 191 -1.41 -18.12 -6.25
N VAL A 192 -0.76 -18.94 -5.43
CA VAL A 192 -1.26 -20.27 -5.07
C VAL A 192 -2.64 -20.17 -4.40
N MET A 193 -2.79 -19.28 -3.42
CA MET A 193 -4.09 -19.07 -2.75
C MET A 193 -5.15 -18.54 -3.70
N ALA A 194 -4.80 -17.63 -4.58
CA ALA A 194 -5.72 -17.08 -5.57
C ALA A 194 -6.19 -18.14 -6.58
N VAL A 195 -5.29 -19.03 -7.02
CA VAL A 195 -5.64 -20.19 -7.86
C VAL A 195 -6.59 -21.12 -7.11
N VAL A 196 -6.28 -21.48 -5.87
CA VAL A 196 -7.15 -22.34 -5.04
C VAL A 196 -8.53 -21.71 -4.84
N TRP A 197 -8.59 -20.42 -4.58
CA TRP A 197 -9.86 -19.70 -4.38
C TRP A 197 -10.73 -19.63 -5.64
N ASN A 198 -10.10 -19.56 -6.81
CA ASN A 198 -10.81 -19.45 -8.08
C ASN A 198 -10.89 -20.78 -8.84
N PHE A 199 -10.40 -21.89 -8.26
CA PHE A 199 -10.36 -23.19 -8.93
C PHE A 199 -11.73 -23.65 -9.47
N ARG A 200 -12.81 -23.36 -8.72
CA ARG A 200 -14.19 -23.71 -9.11
C ARG A 200 -14.87 -22.66 -10.01
N THR A 201 -14.18 -21.60 -10.36
CA THR A 201 -14.71 -20.48 -11.16
C THR A 201 -13.77 -20.14 -12.31
N PRO A 202 -13.65 -20.99 -13.35
CA PRO A 202 -12.73 -20.78 -14.48
C PRO A 202 -13.01 -19.48 -15.24
N ALA A 203 -14.24 -18.95 -15.19
CA ALA A 203 -14.58 -17.65 -15.75
C ALA A 203 -13.78 -16.51 -15.08
N ASN A 204 -13.58 -16.56 -13.77
CA ASN A 204 -12.78 -15.59 -13.04
C ASN A 204 -11.31 -15.64 -13.47
N PHE A 205 -10.77 -16.84 -13.67
CA PHE A 205 -9.40 -17.01 -14.14
C PHE A 205 -9.22 -16.41 -15.54
N ARG A 206 -10.13 -16.72 -16.46
CA ARG A 206 -10.11 -16.15 -17.81
C ARG A 206 -10.25 -14.61 -17.77
N ALA A 207 -11.15 -14.08 -16.96
CA ALA A 207 -11.36 -12.64 -16.80
C ALA A 207 -10.09 -11.95 -16.26
N ALA A 208 -9.43 -12.52 -15.25
CA ALA A 208 -8.20 -12.00 -14.68
C ALA A 208 -7.04 -11.94 -15.68
N MET A 209 -6.93 -12.94 -16.59
CA MET A 209 -5.81 -13.06 -17.52
C MET A 209 -6.03 -12.30 -18.84
N LEU A 210 -7.26 -12.27 -19.35
CA LEU A 210 -7.55 -11.74 -20.69
C LEU A 210 -8.13 -10.32 -20.71
N THR A 211 -8.50 -9.77 -19.55
CA THR A 211 -9.04 -8.40 -19.50
C THR A 211 -7.90 -7.38 -19.50
N ARG A 212 -7.89 -6.48 -20.49
CA ARG A 212 -6.87 -5.43 -20.62
C ARG A 212 -6.70 -4.61 -19.35
N ASN A 213 -7.80 -4.24 -18.69
CA ASN A 213 -7.76 -3.46 -17.45
C ASN A 213 -7.12 -4.23 -16.29
N ALA A 214 -7.37 -5.55 -16.18
CA ALA A 214 -6.74 -6.40 -15.19
C ALA A 214 -5.22 -6.51 -15.41
N ALA A 215 -4.80 -6.73 -16.65
CA ALA A 215 -3.39 -6.75 -17.02
C ALA A 215 -2.71 -5.41 -16.69
N LEU A 216 -3.33 -4.30 -17.09
CA LEU A 216 -2.80 -2.96 -16.81
C LEU A 216 -2.72 -2.68 -15.29
N ALA A 217 -3.77 -3.01 -14.52
CA ALA A 217 -3.75 -2.87 -13.07
C ALA A 217 -2.66 -3.71 -12.41
N GLY A 218 -2.46 -4.94 -12.87
CA GLY A 218 -1.42 -5.83 -12.37
C GLY A 218 0.00 -5.33 -12.70
N ILE A 219 0.24 -4.87 -13.93
CA ILE A 219 1.53 -4.29 -14.34
C ILE A 219 1.85 -3.02 -13.53
N LEU A 220 0.88 -2.11 -13.41
CA LEU A 220 1.05 -0.89 -12.63
C LEU A 220 1.30 -1.17 -11.15
N TYR A 221 0.61 -2.17 -10.60
CA TYR A 221 0.85 -2.63 -9.24
C TYR A 221 2.27 -3.19 -9.07
N ALA A 222 2.69 -4.08 -9.97
CA ALA A 222 4.04 -4.66 -9.94
C ALA A 222 5.11 -3.57 -9.97
N ALA A 223 4.99 -2.60 -10.89
CA ALA A 223 5.90 -1.47 -10.96
C ALA A 223 5.88 -0.63 -9.67
N THR A 224 4.70 -0.36 -9.11
CA THR A 224 4.55 0.38 -7.84
C THR A 224 5.25 -0.33 -6.69
N GLU A 225 5.05 -1.64 -6.54
CA GLU A 225 5.67 -2.43 -5.46
C GLU A 225 7.20 -2.50 -5.62
N LEU A 226 7.70 -2.76 -6.82
CA LEU A 226 9.15 -2.79 -7.06
C LEU A 226 9.82 -1.45 -6.73
N VAL A 227 9.26 -0.33 -7.20
CA VAL A 227 9.80 1.01 -6.91
C VAL A 227 9.69 1.31 -5.42
N LYS A 228 8.56 1.00 -4.78
CA LYS A 228 8.34 1.23 -3.35
C LYS A 228 9.37 0.48 -2.50
N PHE A 229 9.55 -0.81 -2.73
CA PHE A 229 10.49 -1.61 -1.94
C PHE A 229 11.94 -1.23 -2.19
N TYR A 230 12.31 -0.90 -3.42
CA TYR A 230 13.62 -0.36 -3.71
C TYR A 230 13.90 0.95 -2.94
N GLN A 231 12.91 1.84 -2.87
CA GLN A 231 13.04 3.08 -2.09
C GLN A 231 13.10 2.82 -0.58
N GLN A 232 12.35 1.86 -0.06
CA GLN A 232 12.34 1.51 1.36
C GLN A 232 13.68 0.98 1.87
N VAL A 233 14.56 0.51 0.98
CA VAL A 233 15.94 0.13 1.33
C VAL A 233 16.82 1.37 1.53
N THR A 234 16.49 2.48 0.85
CA THR A 234 17.30 3.70 0.86
C THR A 234 16.76 4.80 1.77
N ILE A 235 15.46 4.78 2.05
CA ILE A 235 14.74 5.78 2.84
C ILE A 235 13.90 5.04 3.88
N ASN A 236 13.64 5.68 5.04
CA ASN A 236 12.77 5.13 6.08
C ASN A 236 11.41 4.71 5.49
N PRO A 237 10.95 3.43 5.68
CA PRO A 237 9.71 2.93 5.12
C PRO A 237 8.48 3.76 5.48
N VAL A 238 8.40 4.28 6.71
CA VAL A 238 7.29 5.14 7.16
C VAL A 238 7.25 6.42 6.35
N THR A 239 8.40 7.07 6.16
CA THR A 239 8.52 8.31 5.38
C THR A 239 8.06 8.10 3.95
N VAL A 240 8.49 7.04 3.27
CA VAL A 240 8.05 6.72 1.90
C VAL A 240 6.53 6.55 1.83
N VAL A 241 5.94 5.80 2.77
CA VAL A 241 4.49 5.57 2.82
C VAL A 241 3.74 6.87 3.07
N VAL A 242 4.17 7.67 4.04
CA VAL A 242 3.50 8.93 4.42
C VAL A 242 3.57 9.94 3.28
N ILE A 243 4.75 10.15 2.68
CA ILE A 243 4.92 11.06 1.53
C ILE A 243 4.04 10.61 0.36
N THR A 244 4.08 9.33 0.01
CA THR A 244 3.27 8.80 -1.08
C THR A 244 1.79 9.03 -0.81
N GLN A 245 1.32 8.77 0.40
CA GLN A 245 -0.08 8.98 0.78
C GLN A 245 -0.47 10.46 0.75
N ALA A 246 0.38 11.34 1.24
CA ALA A 246 0.11 12.77 1.25
C ALA A 246 -0.05 13.35 -0.15
N LEU A 247 0.81 12.93 -1.08
CA LEU A 247 0.75 13.39 -2.47
C LEU A 247 -0.42 12.78 -3.24
N THR A 248 -0.68 11.50 -3.05
CA THR A 248 -1.73 10.80 -3.82
C THR A 248 -3.14 11.12 -3.36
N LYS A 249 -3.35 11.48 -2.07
CA LYS A 249 -4.68 11.75 -1.53
C LYS A 249 -5.45 12.83 -2.26
N PRO A 250 -4.95 14.08 -2.39
CA PRO A 250 -5.70 15.13 -3.06
C PRO A 250 -6.14 14.71 -4.46
N VAL A 251 -5.23 14.09 -5.20
CA VAL A 251 -5.48 13.68 -6.58
C VAL A 251 -6.54 12.57 -6.66
N ILE A 252 -6.41 11.53 -5.85
CA ILE A 252 -7.38 10.41 -5.84
C ILE A 252 -8.76 10.87 -5.37
N LEU A 253 -8.83 11.75 -4.37
CA LEU A 253 -10.10 12.28 -3.89
C LEU A 253 -10.80 13.14 -4.96
N VAL A 254 -10.06 13.98 -5.66
CA VAL A 254 -10.59 14.77 -6.79
C VAL A 254 -11.03 13.85 -7.93
N LEU A 255 -10.21 12.86 -8.30
CA LEU A 255 -10.59 11.90 -9.34
C LEU A 255 -11.82 11.08 -8.95
N SER A 256 -11.96 10.69 -7.67
CA SER A 256 -13.17 9.98 -7.19
C SER A 256 -14.43 10.82 -7.34
N ALA A 257 -14.35 12.13 -7.10
CA ALA A 257 -15.45 13.06 -7.27
C ALA A 257 -15.78 13.30 -8.77
N LEU A 258 -14.77 13.48 -9.62
CA LEU A 258 -14.96 13.80 -11.03
C LEU A 258 -15.42 12.60 -11.86
N ILE A 259 -14.80 11.44 -11.66
CA ILE A 259 -15.04 10.25 -12.50
C ILE A 259 -16.19 9.41 -11.94
N TRP A 260 -16.22 9.17 -10.65
CA TRP A 260 -17.18 8.25 -10.02
C TRP A 260 -18.29 8.96 -9.25
N LYS A 261 -18.25 10.30 -9.16
CA LYS A 261 -19.26 11.15 -8.50
C LYS A 261 -19.52 10.72 -7.04
N GLU A 262 -18.49 10.18 -6.37
CA GLU A 262 -18.62 9.65 -5.00
C GLU A 262 -18.98 10.75 -4.01
N ARG A 263 -18.52 12.01 -4.26
CA ARG A 263 -18.81 13.19 -3.43
C ARG A 263 -18.63 14.47 -4.22
N THR A 264 -18.96 15.62 -3.60
CA THR A 264 -18.69 16.91 -4.23
C THR A 264 -17.18 17.18 -4.34
N VAL A 265 -16.75 17.76 -5.45
CA VAL A 265 -15.33 18.13 -5.65
C VAL A 265 -14.83 19.03 -4.53
N ARG A 266 -15.67 19.98 -4.06
CA ARG A 266 -15.33 20.89 -2.97
C ARG A 266 -15.00 20.14 -1.68
N GLU A 267 -15.83 19.17 -1.30
CA GLU A 267 -15.59 18.35 -0.10
C GLU A 267 -14.30 17.55 -0.21
N GLN A 268 -14.06 16.92 -1.35
CA GLN A 268 -12.84 16.15 -1.59
C GLN A 268 -11.57 17.02 -1.59
N LEU A 269 -11.65 18.25 -2.12
CA LEU A 269 -10.54 19.20 -2.07
C LEU A 269 -10.22 19.63 -0.64
N VAL A 270 -11.23 19.85 0.21
CA VAL A 270 -11.01 20.18 1.63
C VAL A 270 -10.28 19.04 2.34
N TRP A 271 -10.76 17.82 2.22
CA TRP A 271 -10.13 16.67 2.87
C TRP A 271 -8.75 16.35 2.31
N GLY A 272 -8.58 16.41 0.99
CA GLY A 272 -7.31 16.22 0.31
C GLY A 272 -6.29 17.31 0.65
N GLY A 273 -6.74 18.57 0.68
CA GLY A 273 -5.92 19.71 1.06
C GLY A 273 -5.44 19.63 2.52
N LEU A 274 -6.33 19.25 3.44
CA LEU A 274 -5.95 19.03 4.84
C LEU A 274 -4.92 17.90 4.97
N ALA A 275 -5.09 16.79 4.25
CA ALA A 275 -4.11 15.70 4.26
C ALA A 275 -2.74 16.15 3.73
N PHE A 276 -2.72 16.96 2.67
CA PHE A 276 -1.50 17.52 2.11
C PHE A 276 -0.81 18.48 3.10
N LEU A 277 -1.56 19.40 3.71
CA LEU A 277 -1.03 20.36 4.70
C LEU A 277 -0.44 19.65 5.92
N ILE A 278 -1.09 18.61 6.43
CA ILE A 278 -0.58 17.80 7.55
C ILE A 278 0.75 17.14 7.18
N ALA A 279 0.90 16.70 5.93
CA ALA A 279 2.11 16.04 5.48
C ALA A 279 3.23 17.00 5.04
N LEU A 280 2.94 18.29 4.89
CA LEU A 280 3.89 19.30 4.43
C LEU A 280 5.23 19.30 5.21
N PRO A 281 5.26 19.13 6.56
CA PRO A 281 6.51 19.05 7.30
C PRO A 281 7.50 18.01 6.82
N LEU A 282 7.04 16.91 6.21
CA LEU A 282 7.93 15.87 5.69
C LEU A 282 8.70 16.25 4.43
N PHE A 283 8.27 17.33 3.76
CA PHE A 283 8.92 17.86 2.56
C PHE A 283 9.87 19.02 2.87
N LEU A 284 9.85 19.51 4.11
CA LEU A 284 10.71 20.61 4.52
C LEU A 284 12.08 20.08 4.94
N PRO A 285 13.17 20.78 4.54
CA PRO A 285 14.50 20.47 5.03
C PRO A 285 14.56 20.51 6.56
N PRO A 286 15.33 19.61 7.21
CA PRO A 286 15.46 19.58 8.68
C PRO A 286 15.85 20.92 9.30
N GLU A 287 16.65 21.75 8.58
CA GLU A 287 17.07 23.07 9.01
C GLU A 287 15.90 24.07 9.11
N ILE A 288 14.89 23.92 8.26
CA ILE A 288 13.68 24.76 8.32
C ILE A 288 12.78 24.26 9.45
N LEU A 289 12.61 22.95 9.59
CA LEU A 289 11.81 22.34 10.66
C LEU A 289 12.35 22.69 12.06
N SER A 290 13.67 22.70 12.24
CA SER A 290 14.30 23.04 13.52
C SER A 290 14.06 24.48 13.97
N ARG A 291 13.68 25.39 13.06
CA ARG A 291 13.29 26.77 13.38
C ARG A 291 11.88 26.91 13.92
N PHE A 292 11.02 25.94 13.63
CA PHE A 292 9.60 25.93 14.05
C PHE A 292 9.35 25.02 15.23
N ILE A 293 10.20 24.03 15.44
CA ILE A 293 10.08 23.06 16.52
C ILE A 293 11.45 23.03 17.19
N ASP A 294 11.51 23.35 18.49
CA ASP A 294 12.75 23.23 19.30
C ASP A 294 13.15 21.73 19.37
N MET A 295 13.72 21.24 18.28
CA MET A 295 14.20 19.87 18.22
C MET A 295 15.66 19.83 18.66
N PRO A 296 16.05 18.86 19.50
CA PRO A 296 17.46 18.64 19.79
C PRO A 296 18.18 18.36 18.47
N LYS A 297 19.25 19.10 18.23
CA LYS A 297 20.12 18.87 17.06
C LYS A 297 20.57 17.41 17.06
N PRO A 298 20.57 16.74 15.90
CA PRO A 298 21.02 15.35 15.77
C PRO A 298 22.45 15.14 16.23
#